data_38575cd14da6c514559c49a9f736b124
#
_entry.id   38575cd14da6c514559c49a9f736b124
#
_cell.length_a   1.000
_cell.length_b   1.000
_cell.length_c   1.000
_cell.angle_alpha   90.00
_cell.angle_beta   90.00
_cell.angle_gamma   90.00
#
_symmetry.space_group_name_H-M   'P 1'
#
loop_
_entity.id
_entity.type
_entity.pdbx_description
1 polymer ?
#
loop_
_entity_poly.entity_id
_entity_poly.type
_entity_poly.pdbx_seq_one_letter_code
_entity_poly.pdbx_strand_id
1 'polypeptide(L)'
;LITGDTGAGKTTIFDGIVYALYGLPSGENREPAMLRSKYAEAHVPTEVELFFENGGQEYRIRRNPEYERPAKKGGGITLQRAEAELIYPDGRVVTKQKEVNKAIIEILGLDRNQFLQIAMIAQGDFLKLLLADTKERQGIFREIFKTGYYQILQEKLKSESGKLSDELEFARRSVNQ
;
A
#
# COMPACT_ATOMS: atom_id res chain seq x y z
N LEU A 1 9.57 17.30 -7.57
CA LEU A 1 10.34 16.44 -8.47
C LEU A 1 11.63 16.00 -7.76
N ILE A 2 11.84 14.69 -7.63
CA ILE A 2 13.06 14.11 -7.05
C ILE A 2 13.91 13.61 -8.22
N THR A 3 15.07 14.25 -8.45
CA THR A 3 16.01 13.90 -9.52
C THR A 3 17.34 13.44 -8.92
N GLY A 4 18.11 12.69 -9.68
CA GLY A 4 19.42 12.20 -9.29
C GLY A 4 19.81 10.94 -10.07
N ASP A 5 21.05 10.54 -9.98
CA ASP A 5 21.61 9.40 -10.71
C ASP A 5 20.98 8.07 -10.31
N THR A 6 21.13 7.05 -11.15
CA THR A 6 20.72 5.68 -10.81
C THR A 6 21.50 5.20 -9.58
N GLY A 7 20.82 4.67 -8.59
CA GLY A 7 21.43 4.26 -7.33
C GLY A 7 21.51 5.34 -6.24
N ALA A 8 21.14 6.60 -6.52
CA ALA A 8 21.15 7.71 -5.54
C ALA A 8 20.11 7.59 -4.41
N GLY A 9 19.41 6.48 -4.27
CA GLY A 9 18.46 6.25 -3.18
C GLY A 9 17.08 6.88 -3.35
N LYS A 10 16.70 7.34 -4.55
CA LYS A 10 15.37 7.95 -4.79
C LYS A 10 14.22 7.04 -4.38
N THR A 11 14.29 5.77 -4.72
CA THR A 11 13.28 4.75 -4.36
C THR A 11 13.24 4.49 -2.85
N THR A 12 14.36 4.66 -2.15
CA THR A 12 14.44 4.47 -0.69
C THR A 12 13.57 5.46 0.07
N ILE A 13 13.35 6.67 -0.47
CA ILE A 13 12.42 7.65 0.11
C ILE A 13 10.99 7.07 0.13
N PHE A 14 10.57 6.48 -0.97
CA PHE A 14 9.25 5.84 -1.05
C PHE A 14 9.16 4.59 -0.18
N ASP A 15 10.23 3.78 -0.11
CA ASP A 15 10.32 2.66 0.83
C ASP A 15 10.14 3.13 2.28
N GLY A 16 10.75 4.27 2.63
CA GLY A 16 10.61 4.89 3.96
C GLY A 16 9.17 5.30 4.24
N ILE A 17 8.48 5.94 3.30
CA ILE A 17 7.08 6.35 3.44
C ILE A 17 6.16 5.13 3.62
N VAL A 18 6.30 4.12 2.74
CA VAL A 18 5.48 2.91 2.81
C VAL A 18 5.75 2.13 4.08
N TYR A 19 7.01 2.05 4.49
CA TYR A 19 7.39 1.40 5.75
C TYR A 19 6.82 2.15 6.97
N ALA A 20 6.89 3.48 6.99
CA ALA A 20 6.28 4.27 8.06
C ALA A 20 4.78 3.96 8.19
N LEU A 21 4.05 3.97 7.09
CA LEU A 21 2.59 3.76 7.08
C LEU A 21 2.22 2.30 7.40
N TYR A 22 2.86 1.32 6.77
CA TYR A 22 2.38 -0.08 6.79
C TYR A 22 3.36 -1.08 7.45
N GLY A 23 4.56 -0.66 7.84
CA GLY A 23 5.55 -1.52 8.46
C GLY A 23 6.26 -2.50 7.53
N LEU A 24 6.09 -2.34 6.22
CA LEU A 24 6.74 -3.12 5.18
C LEU A 24 7.26 -2.18 4.09
N PRO A 25 8.43 -2.46 3.47
CA PRO A 25 8.94 -1.68 2.33
C PRO A 25 8.01 -1.77 1.11
N SER A 26 8.26 -0.93 0.09
CA SER A 26 7.44 -0.91 -1.13
C SER A 26 7.63 -2.15 -2.00
N GLY A 27 8.84 -2.70 -2.07
CA GLY A 27 9.16 -3.88 -2.89
C GLY A 27 8.69 -5.19 -2.25
N GLU A 28 8.22 -6.13 -3.07
CA GLU A 28 7.77 -7.45 -2.58
C GLU A 28 8.90 -8.30 -2.00
N ASN A 29 10.11 -8.15 -2.53
CA ASN A 29 11.30 -8.92 -2.15
C ASN A 29 12.17 -8.21 -1.09
N ARG A 30 11.65 -7.16 -0.44
CA ARG A 30 12.38 -6.41 0.58
C ARG A 30 11.81 -6.67 1.96
N GLU A 31 12.69 -7.04 2.88
CA GLU A 31 12.34 -7.17 4.29
C GLU A 31 12.65 -5.88 5.06
N PRO A 32 11.92 -5.58 6.15
CA PRO A 32 12.17 -4.41 6.99
C PRO A 32 13.62 -4.28 7.47
N ALA A 33 14.28 -5.39 7.77
CA ALA A 33 15.68 -5.40 8.19
C ALA A 33 16.64 -4.85 7.11
N MET A 34 16.27 -4.95 5.83
CA MET A 34 17.06 -4.41 4.70
C MET A 34 17.05 -2.87 4.64
N LEU A 35 16.16 -2.21 5.39
CA LEU A 35 16.14 -0.74 5.49
C LEU A 35 17.33 -0.21 6.30
N ARG A 36 17.99 -1.06 7.09
CA ARG A 36 19.21 -0.68 7.77
C ARG A 36 20.39 -0.70 6.80
N SER A 37 21.08 0.42 6.70
CA SER A 37 22.31 0.50 5.92
C SER A 37 23.38 -0.42 6.50
N LYS A 38 24.04 -1.21 5.65
CA LYS A 38 25.20 -2.03 6.02
C LYS A 38 26.42 -1.19 6.44
N TYR A 39 26.43 0.08 6.06
CA TYR A 39 27.47 1.05 6.39
C TYR A 39 27.17 1.88 7.64
N ALA A 40 25.96 1.72 8.21
CA ALA A 40 25.60 2.43 9.42
C ALA A 40 26.41 1.88 10.61
N GLU A 41 26.99 2.78 11.38
CA GLU A 41 27.65 2.42 12.62
C GLU A 41 26.67 1.76 13.59
N ALA A 42 27.16 0.81 14.39
CA ALA A 42 26.32 -0.03 15.24
C ALA A 42 25.46 0.77 16.24
N HIS A 43 25.95 1.94 16.69
CA HIS A 43 25.26 2.80 17.65
C HIS A 43 24.19 3.71 17.02
N VAL A 44 24.22 3.91 15.69
CA VAL A 44 23.25 4.77 15.00
C VAL A 44 21.92 4.03 14.89
N PRO A 45 20.81 4.62 15.40
CA PRO A 45 19.50 4.00 15.28
C PRO A 45 19.03 3.99 13.83
N THR A 46 18.22 2.99 13.51
CA THR A 46 17.51 2.93 12.23
C THR A 46 16.04 3.11 12.51
N GLU A 47 15.49 4.24 12.08
CA GLU A 47 14.08 4.57 12.27
C GLU A 47 13.58 5.45 11.15
N VAL A 48 12.27 5.45 10.96
CA VAL A 48 11.55 6.35 10.05
C VAL A 48 10.49 7.09 10.85
N GLU A 49 10.45 8.39 10.70
CA GLU A 49 9.42 9.26 11.23
C GLU A 49 8.75 9.98 10.06
N LEU A 50 7.43 9.95 10.03
CA LEU A 50 6.63 10.59 8.99
C LEU A 50 5.55 11.45 9.64
N PHE A 51 5.47 12.69 9.20
CA PHE A 51 4.36 13.60 9.47
C PHE A 51 3.50 13.65 8.24
N PHE A 52 2.22 13.45 8.40
CA PHE A 52 1.28 13.50 7.28
C PHE A 52 -0.06 14.10 7.71
N GLU A 53 -0.77 14.64 6.74
CA GLU A 53 -2.11 15.20 6.91
C GLU A 53 -3.13 14.33 6.17
N ASN A 54 -4.26 14.08 6.81
CA ASN A 54 -5.41 13.44 6.18
C ASN A 54 -6.71 14.08 6.69
N GLY A 55 -7.54 14.57 5.77
CA GLY A 55 -8.79 15.24 6.13
C GLY A 55 -8.62 16.51 6.98
N GLY A 56 -7.54 17.27 6.80
CA GLY A 56 -7.21 18.47 7.58
C GLY A 56 -6.72 18.17 9.00
N GLN A 57 -6.35 16.93 9.27
CA GLN A 57 -5.83 16.47 10.56
C GLN A 57 -4.38 16.01 10.41
N GLU A 58 -3.51 16.45 11.31
CA GLU A 58 -2.09 16.09 11.31
C GLU A 58 -1.82 14.86 12.16
N TYR A 59 -1.03 13.95 11.63
CA TYR A 59 -0.62 12.71 12.26
C TYR A 59 0.89 12.58 12.25
N ARG A 60 1.45 11.95 13.27
CA ARG A 60 2.85 11.61 13.34
C ARG A 60 3.01 10.10 13.56
N ILE A 61 3.76 9.46 12.71
CA ILE A 61 4.06 8.04 12.84
C ILE A 61 5.57 7.83 12.90
N ARG A 62 6.02 6.96 13.80
CA ARG A 62 7.42 6.57 13.97
C ARG A 62 7.51 5.06 13.99
N ARG A 63 8.48 4.51 13.27
CA ARG A 63 8.79 3.07 13.27
C ARG A 63 10.27 2.81 13.20
N ASN A 64 10.69 1.70 13.80
CA ASN A 64 12.00 1.11 13.56
C ASN A 64 11.85 -0.36 13.13
N PRO A 65 12.70 -0.87 12.23
CA PRO A 65 12.81 -2.29 11.97
C PRO A 65 13.49 -3.02 13.14
N GLU A 66 13.47 -4.33 13.09
CA GLU A 66 14.31 -5.13 13.97
C GLU A 66 15.77 -5.10 13.48
N TYR A 67 16.72 -4.84 14.38
CA TYR A 67 18.15 -4.84 14.07
C TYR A 67 19.01 -5.05 15.32
N GLU A 68 20.23 -5.52 15.12
CA GLU A 68 21.22 -5.65 16.19
C GLU A 68 21.86 -4.30 16.53
N ARG A 69 22.06 -4.03 17.81
CA ARG A 69 22.75 -2.85 18.32
C ARG A 69 23.62 -3.20 19.54
N PRO A 70 24.59 -2.35 19.89
CA PRO A 70 25.33 -2.50 21.14
C PRO A 70 24.41 -2.47 22.36
N ALA A 71 24.69 -3.33 23.32
CA ALA A 71 23.98 -3.33 24.58
C ALA A 71 24.30 -2.06 25.37
N LYS A 72 23.29 -1.46 26.02
CA LYS A 72 23.49 -0.26 26.86
C LYS A 72 24.33 -0.51 28.11
N LYS A 73 24.39 -1.77 28.56
CA LYS A 73 25.19 -2.20 29.73
C LYS A 73 25.86 -3.55 29.44
N GLY A 74 27.09 -3.73 29.91
CA GLY A 74 27.74 -5.05 29.93
C GLY A 74 28.53 -5.45 28.69
N GLY A 75 28.66 -4.59 27.67
CA GLY A 75 29.39 -4.91 26.42
C GLY A 75 28.80 -6.12 25.69
N GLY A 76 28.49 -6.02 24.41
CA GLY A 76 27.89 -7.09 23.64
C GLY A 76 26.85 -6.53 22.68
N ILE A 77 26.18 -7.44 21.96
CA ILE A 77 25.15 -7.10 20.98
C ILE A 77 23.78 -7.47 21.57
N THR A 78 22.80 -6.63 21.41
CA THR A 78 21.39 -6.89 21.75
C THR A 78 20.50 -6.59 20.57
N LEU A 79 19.36 -7.24 20.53
CA LEU A 79 18.35 -7.07 19.48
C LEU A 79 17.45 -5.86 19.84
N GLN A 80 17.43 -4.84 18.98
CA GLN A 80 16.38 -3.82 19.00
C GLN A 80 15.17 -4.40 18.29
N ARG A 81 14.08 -4.61 19.03
CA ARG A 81 12.83 -5.10 18.44
C ARG A 81 12.19 -4.03 17.56
N ALA A 82 11.44 -4.49 16.57
CA ALA A 82 10.65 -3.61 15.75
C ALA A 82 9.49 -2.99 16.56
N GLU A 83 9.40 -1.68 16.53
CA GLU A 83 8.39 -0.90 17.25
C GLU A 83 7.65 0.04 16.29
N ALA A 84 6.45 0.43 16.67
CA ALA A 84 5.62 1.40 15.95
C ALA A 84 4.88 2.28 16.95
N GLU A 85 4.78 3.57 16.63
CA GLU A 85 4.05 4.56 17.40
C GLU A 85 3.32 5.48 16.43
N LEU A 86 2.04 5.74 16.68
CA LEU A 86 1.21 6.69 15.96
C LEU A 86 0.62 7.68 16.95
N ILE A 87 0.81 8.96 16.68
CA ILE A 87 0.27 10.07 17.46
C ILE A 87 -0.83 10.74 16.62
N TYR A 88 -2.02 10.83 17.21
CA TYR A 88 -3.19 11.48 16.63
C TYR A 88 -3.16 12.99 16.89
N PRO A 89 -3.98 13.79 16.17
CA PRO A 89 -4.08 15.24 16.37
C PRO A 89 -4.52 15.64 17.78
N ASP A 90 -5.29 14.80 18.44
CA ASP A 90 -5.77 14.97 19.82
C ASP A 90 -4.73 14.58 20.89
N GLY A 91 -3.53 14.17 20.46
CA GLY A 91 -2.45 13.72 21.36
C GLY A 91 -2.56 12.24 21.79
N ARG A 92 -3.59 11.52 21.36
CA ARG A 92 -3.72 10.08 21.61
C ARG A 92 -2.61 9.32 20.93
N VAL A 93 -1.98 8.38 21.66
CA VAL A 93 -0.87 7.56 21.17
C VAL A 93 -1.33 6.11 21.04
N VAL A 94 -1.06 5.53 19.87
CA VAL A 94 -1.25 4.10 19.62
C VAL A 94 0.12 3.47 19.40
N THR A 95 0.39 2.38 20.10
CA THR A 95 1.64 1.62 20.00
C THR A 95 1.36 0.20 19.55
N LYS A 96 2.40 -0.60 19.30
CA LYS A 96 2.38 -1.95 18.73
C LYS A 96 2.02 -1.96 17.23
N GLN A 97 2.81 -2.73 16.48
CA GLN A 97 2.71 -2.77 15.02
C GLN A 97 1.30 -3.08 14.50
N LYS A 98 0.62 -4.08 15.08
CA LYS A 98 -0.72 -4.49 14.63
C LYS A 98 -1.77 -3.38 14.81
N GLU A 99 -1.75 -2.73 15.96
CA GLU A 99 -2.70 -1.65 16.28
C GLU A 99 -2.43 -0.41 15.40
N VAL A 100 -1.15 -0.05 15.22
CA VAL A 100 -0.76 1.06 14.34
C VAL A 100 -1.15 0.76 12.89
N ASN A 101 -0.92 -0.47 12.39
CA ASN A 101 -1.31 -0.84 11.04
C ASN A 101 -2.83 -0.73 10.82
N LYS A 102 -3.62 -1.20 11.80
CA LYS A 102 -5.08 -1.08 11.75
C LYS A 102 -5.51 0.38 11.74
N ALA A 103 -4.95 1.19 12.63
CA ALA A 103 -5.24 2.62 12.69
C ALA A 103 -4.91 3.36 11.40
N ILE A 104 -3.78 3.06 10.75
CA ILE A 104 -3.40 3.65 9.46
C ILE A 104 -4.40 3.29 8.36
N ILE A 105 -4.84 2.02 8.30
CA ILE A 105 -5.86 1.61 7.33
C ILE A 105 -7.20 2.34 7.58
N GLU A 106 -7.58 2.54 8.84
CA GLU A 106 -8.78 3.29 9.20
C GLU A 106 -8.67 4.78 8.82
N ILE A 107 -7.51 5.41 9.05
CA ILE A 107 -7.26 6.82 8.72
C ILE A 107 -7.24 7.04 7.21
N LEU A 108 -6.48 6.22 6.47
CA LEU A 108 -6.27 6.41 5.02
C LEU A 108 -7.36 5.77 4.15
N GLY A 109 -8.12 4.82 4.68
CA GLY A 109 -9.08 4.03 3.92
C GLY A 109 -8.45 3.06 2.91
N LEU A 110 -7.14 2.86 2.95
CA LEU A 110 -6.37 2.09 1.98
C LEU A 110 -5.47 1.08 2.69
N ASP A 111 -5.47 -0.17 2.23
CA ASP A 111 -4.45 -1.13 2.60
C ASP A 111 -3.11 -0.84 1.87
N ARG A 112 -2.03 -1.53 2.29
CA ARG A 112 -0.69 -1.35 1.69
C ARG A 112 -0.70 -1.54 0.16
N ASN A 113 -1.37 -2.58 -0.33
CA ASN A 113 -1.36 -2.90 -1.75
C ASN A 113 -2.13 -1.85 -2.55
N GLN A 114 -3.27 -1.39 -2.04
CA GLN A 114 -4.04 -0.30 -2.62
C GLN A 114 -3.25 1.00 -2.63
N PHE A 115 -2.56 1.32 -1.53
CA PHE A 115 -1.71 2.49 -1.45
C PHE A 115 -0.57 2.44 -2.48
N LEU A 116 0.13 1.30 -2.60
CA LEU A 116 1.19 1.13 -3.59
C LEU A 116 0.68 1.29 -5.02
N GLN A 117 -0.50 0.76 -5.33
CA GLN A 117 -1.10 0.87 -6.65
C GLN A 117 -1.48 2.31 -7.03
N ILE A 118 -1.88 3.12 -6.05
CA ILE A 118 -2.33 4.50 -6.28
C ILE A 118 -1.17 5.49 -6.18
N ALA A 119 -0.34 5.36 -5.14
CA ALA A 119 0.72 6.31 -4.83
C ALA A 119 2.04 6.02 -5.55
N MET A 120 2.26 4.78 -5.95
CA MET A 120 3.51 4.33 -6.56
C MET A 120 3.25 3.64 -7.90
N ILE A 121 3.03 4.42 -8.93
CA ILE A 121 3.06 3.87 -10.29
C ILE A 121 4.52 3.55 -10.61
N ALA A 122 4.84 2.26 -10.72
CA ALA A 122 6.20 1.81 -10.98
C ALA A 122 6.75 2.43 -12.27
N GLN A 123 8.05 2.71 -12.27
CA GLN A 123 8.75 3.20 -13.45
C GLN A 123 8.61 2.17 -14.59
N GLY A 124 7.92 2.54 -15.65
CA GLY A 124 7.57 1.64 -16.76
C GLY A 124 6.07 1.39 -16.90
N ASP A 125 5.32 1.25 -15.82
CA ASP A 125 3.86 1.09 -15.89
C ASP A 125 3.17 2.41 -16.27
N PHE A 126 3.73 3.55 -15.86
CA PHE A 126 3.29 4.85 -16.32
C PHE A 126 3.50 5.03 -17.83
N LEU A 127 4.65 4.58 -18.35
CA LEU A 127 4.92 4.62 -19.78
C LEU A 127 3.98 3.69 -20.56
N LYS A 128 3.71 2.48 -20.04
CA LYS A 128 2.71 1.57 -20.60
C LYS A 128 1.34 2.21 -20.62
N LEU A 129 0.94 2.88 -19.55
CA LEU A 129 -0.35 3.59 -19.46
C LEU A 129 -0.47 4.69 -20.52
N LEU A 130 0.60 5.46 -20.77
CA LEU A 130 0.62 6.54 -21.76
C LEU A 130 0.57 6.02 -23.19
N LEU A 131 1.27 4.91 -23.47
CA LEU A 131 1.38 4.32 -24.82
C LEU A 131 0.29 3.31 -25.13
N ALA A 132 -0.41 2.80 -24.11
CA ALA A 132 -1.48 1.81 -24.25
C ALA A 132 -2.66 2.32 -25.07
N ASP A 133 -3.26 1.44 -25.84
CA ASP A 133 -4.56 1.72 -26.47
C ASP A 133 -5.69 1.80 -25.41
N THR A 134 -6.90 2.13 -25.85
CA THR A 134 -8.02 2.32 -24.92
C THR A 134 -8.39 1.04 -24.15
N LYS A 135 -8.27 -0.14 -24.78
CA LYS A 135 -8.59 -1.43 -24.15
C LYS A 135 -7.53 -1.84 -23.16
N GLU A 136 -6.25 -1.70 -23.53
CA GLU A 136 -5.12 -1.96 -22.63
C GLU A 136 -5.14 -1.02 -21.43
N ARG A 137 -5.42 0.27 -21.67
CA ARG A 137 -5.55 1.27 -20.62
C ARG A 137 -6.67 0.94 -19.63
N GLN A 138 -7.82 0.48 -20.13
CA GLN A 138 -8.91 -0.01 -19.28
C GLN A 138 -8.49 -1.24 -18.47
N GLY A 139 -7.69 -2.16 -19.05
CA GLY A 139 -7.13 -3.31 -18.35
C GLY A 139 -6.25 -2.88 -17.18
N ILE A 140 -5.30 -1.98 -17.44
CA ILE A 140 -4.37 -1.44 -16.43
C ILE A 140 -5.15 -0.73 -15.31
N PHE A 141 -6.13 0.12 -15.65
CA PHE A 141 -6.96 0.77 -14.63
C PHE A 141 -7.79 -0.20 -13.80
N ARG A 142 -8.34 -1.26 -14.42
CA ARG A 142 -9.06 -2.31 -13.69
C ARG A 142 -8.17 -3.05 -12.70
N GLU A 143 -6.92 -3.29 -13.07
CA GLU A 143 -5.92 -3.92 -12.21
C GLU A 143 -5.54 -2.98 -11.06
N ILE A 144 -5.21 -1.72 -11.37
CA ILE A 144 -4.85 -0.69 -10.38
C ILE A 144 -5.97 -0.48 -9.36
N PHE A 145 -7.20 -0.29 -9.82
CA PHE A 145 -8.34 0.01 -8.95
C PHE A 145 -9.09 -1.24 -8.48
N LYS A 146 -8.61 -2.44 -8.80
CA LYS A 146 -9.25 -3.74 -8.46
C LYS A 146 -10.75 -3.78 -8.80
N THR A 147 -11.15 -3.15 -9.90
CA THR A 147 -12.55 -3.05 -10.32
C THR A 147 -13.05 -4.29 -11.04
N GLY A 148 -12.27 -5.35 -11.13
CA GLY A 148 -12.63 -6.62 -11.77
C GLY A 148 -13.92 -7.25 -11.20
N TYR A 149 -14.18 -7.08 -9.91
CA TYR A 149 -15.42 -7.55 -9.27
C TYR A 149 -16.68 -6.91 -9.88
N TYR A 150 -16.62 -5.64 -10.23
CA TYR A 150 -17.75 -4.95 -10.88
C TYR A 150 -17.99 -5.48 -12.29
N GLN A 151 -16.94 -5.87 -13.01
CA GLN A 151 -17.08 -6.51 -14.31
C GLN A 151 -17.77 -7.87 -14.19
N ILE A 152 -17.35 -8.72 -13.24
CA ILE A 152 -17.98 -10.02 -12.99
C ILE A 152 -19.46 -9.85 -12.66
N LEU A 153 -19.78 -8.87 -11.78
CA LEU A 153 -21.16 -8.54 -11.45
C LEU A 153 -21.97 -8.10 -12.67
N GLN A 154 -21.41 -7.22 -13.49
CA GLN A 154 -22.03 -6.74 -14.71
C GLN A 154 -22.30 -7.87 -15.71
N GLU A 155 -21.33 -8.76 -15.93
CA GLU A 155 -21.47 -9.93 -16.81
C GLU A 155 -22.55 -10.90 -16.31
N LYS A 156 -22.57 -11.13 -14.98
CA LYS A 156 -23.60 -11.97 -14.37
C LYS A 156 -25.00 -11.38 -14.53
N LEU A 157 -25.18 -10.10 -14.25
CA LEU A 157 -26.45 -9.40 -14.42
C LEU A 157 -26.91 -9.39 -15.89
N LYS A 158 -25.98 -9.17 -16.81
CA LYS A 158 -26.27 -9.22 -18.26
C LYS A 158 -26.71 -10.62 -18.69
N SER A 159 -26.04 -11.66 -18.21
CA SER A 159 -26.42 -13.07 -18.49
C SER A 159 -27.80 -13.41 -17.92
N GLU A 160 -28.09 -13.02 -16.69
CA GLU A 160 -29.43 -13.27 -16.09
C GLU A 160 -30.52 -12.49 -16.77
N SER A 161 -30.27 -11.22 -17.11
CA SER A 161 -31.22 -10.40 -17.90
C SER A 161 -31.52 -11.03 -19.27
N GLY A 162 -30.48 -11.57 -19.92
CA GLY A 162 -30.68 -12.30 -21.20
C GLY A 162 -31.60 -13.52 -21.05
N LYS A 163 -31.32 -14.37 -20.04
CA LYS A 163 -32.17 -15.57 -19.78
C LYS A 163 -33.63 -15.21 -19.50
N LEU A 164 -33.83 -14.21 -18.62
CA LEU A 164 -35.20 -13.74 -18.33
C LEU A 164 -35.92 -13.15 -19.55
N SER A 165 -35.17 -12.47 -20.41
CA SER A 165 -35.74 -11.95 -21.68
C SER A 165 -36.18 -13.08 -22.59
N ASP A 166 -35.37 -14.12 -22.74
CA ASP A 166 -35.68 -15.30 -23.55
C ASP A 166 -36.88 -16.08 -22.98
N GLU A 167 -36.94 -16.27 -21.67
CA GLU A 167 -38.07 -16.91 -20.99
C GLU A 167 -39.36 -16.12 -21.17
N LEU A 168 -39.30 -14.81 -21.06
CA LEU A 168 -40.45 -13.92 -21.26
C LEU A 168 -40.92 -13.95 -22.70
N GLU A 169 -40.02 -13.99 -23.65
CA GLU A 169 -40.37 -14.11 -25.08
C GLU A 169 -41.01 -15.46 -25.37
N PHE A 170 -40.48 -16.55 -24.82
CA PHE A 170 -41.07 -17.89 -24.92
C PHE A 170 -42.49 -17.94 -24.34
N ALA A 171 -42.66 -17.41 -23.09
CA ALA A 171 -43.97 -17.36 -22.45
C ALA A 171 -45.00 -16.55 -23.29
N ARG A 172 -44.58 -15.41 -23.82
CA ARG A 172 -45.46 -14.59 -24.72
C ARG A 172 -45.89 -15.33 -25.99
N ARG A 173 -44.97 -16.09 -26.58
CA ARG A 173 -45.31 -16.91 -27.75
C ARG A 173 -46.32 -18.03 -27.41
N SER A 174 -46.16 -18.65 -26.23
CA SER A 174 -47.06 -19.72 -25.77
C SER A 174 -48.49 -19.23 -25.44
N VAL A 175 -48.63 -17.97 -25.00
CA VAL A 175 -49.94 -17.35 -24.70
C VAL A 175 -50.68 -16.88 -25.98
N ASN A 176 -49.94 -16.59 -27.04
CA ASN A 176 -50.49 -16.10 -28.30
C ASN A 176 -50.80 -17.23 -29.34
N GLN A 177 -50.62 -18.51 -28.95
CA GLN A 177 -51.06 -19.68 -29.65
C GLN A 177 -52.41 -20.18 -29.06
#